data_c4afe57d6d77230deb8aae53f96ef568
#
_entry.id   c4afe57d6d77230deb8aae53f96ef568
#
_cell.length_a   1.000
_cell.length_b   1.000
_cell.length_c   1.000
_cell.angle_alpha   90.00
_cell.angle_beta   90.00
_cell.angle_gamma   90.00
#
_symmetry.space_group_name_H-M   'P 1'
#
loop_
_entity.id
_entity.type
_entity.pdbx_description
1 polymer ?
#
loop_
_entity_poly.entity_id
_entity_poly.type
_entity_poly.pdbx_seq_one_letter_code
_entity_poly.pdbx_strand_id
1 'polypeptide(L)'
;MTTMTPEQIEKALTDRELEFTRKEESGKDDAHFVIELPGEKKLKTTTLLTLGTHGARVEAFVCRHVDENFEGVYRYLLQRNRRLYGVAYTLDKAGDIYLTGRFAELTEDELDRILGQVLEAADGDFNTLLELGFSTAIRREFDWRVSRGEPLWNLKPFEHLLPDFPELPER
;
A
#
# COMPACT_ATOMS: atom_id res chain seq x y z
N MET A 1 -2.78 -16.23 -24.17
CA MET A 1 -1.57 -15.47 -23.87
C MET A 1 -0.75 -16.21 -22.85
N THR A 2 0.55 -16.16 -22.97
CA THR A 2 1.47 -16.89 -22.09
C THR A 2 1.81 -16.03 -20.88
N THR A 3 1.76 -16.61 -19.68
CA THR A 3 2.20 -15.97 -18.44
C THR A 3 3.69 -15.62 -18.52
N MET A 4 4.07 -14.46 -17.97
CA MET A 4 5.46 -14.03 -17.86
C MET A 4 6.30 -15.04 -17.06
N THR A 5 7.52 -15.24 -17.51
CA THR A 5 8.52 -16.01 -16.73
C THR A 5 9.10 -15.12 -15.62
N PRO A 6 9.72 -15.70 -14.56
CA PRO A 6 10.41 -14.90 -13.54
C PRO A 6 11.45 -13.94 -14.13
N GLU A 7 12.19 -14.35 -15.15
CA GLU A 7 13.21 -13.53 -15.81
C GLU A 7 12.57 -12.33 -16.56
N GLN A 8 11.41 -12.55 -17.19
CA GLN A 8 10.65 -11.48 -17.85
C GLN A 8 10.12 -10.48 -16.83
N ILE A 9 9.67 -10.92 -15.66
CA ILE A 9 9.23 -10.05 -14.57
C ILE A 9 10.42 -9.22 -14.06
N GLU A 10 11.56 -9.85 -13.82
CA GLU A 10 12.78 -9.16 -13.37
C GLU A 10 13.20 -8.07 -14.35
N LYS A 11 13.20 -8.38 -15.65
CA LYS A 11 13.49 -7.39 -16.70
C LYS A 11 12.46 -6.26 -16.70
N ALA A 12 11.17 -6.56 -16.60
CA ALA A 12 10.11 -5.57 -16.59
C ALA A 12 10.23 -4.61 -15.40
N LEU A 13 10.55 -5.12 -14.22
CA LEU A 13 10.76 -4.30 -13.02
C LEU A 13 12.02 -3.43 -13.14
N THR A 14 13.09 -3.98 -13.70
CA THR A 14 14.34 -3.24 -13.95
C THR A 14 14.12 -2.12 -14.96
N ASP A 15 13.42 -2.40 -16.06
CA ASP A 15 13.11 -1.39 -17.10
C ASP A 15 12.27 -0.23 -16.55
N ARG A 16 11.47 -0.48 -15.51
CA ARG A 16 10.66 0.53 -14.81
C ARG A 16 11.40 1.23 -13.66
N GLU A 17 12.67 0.88 -13.46
CA GLU A 17 13.51 1.44 -12.40
C GLU A 17 12.90 1.24 -10.99
N LEU A 18 12.16 0.14 -10.81
CA LEU A 18 11.58 -0.21 -9.50
C LEU A 18 12.60 -0.96 -8.66
N GLU A 19 12.68 -0.62 -7.38
CA GLU A 19 13.46 -1.36 -6.39
C GLU A 19 12.77 -2.68 -6.08
N PHE A 20 13.47 -3.79 -6.23
CA PHE A 20 12.92 -5.12 -5.91
C PHE A 20 13.98 -6.10 -5.48
N THR A 21 13.54 -7.16 -4.80
CA THR A 21 14.36 -8.32 -4.44
C THR A 21 13.64 -9.58 -4.91
N ARG A 22 14.33 -10.41 -5.67
CA ARG A 22 13.84 -11.74 -6.06
C ARG A 22 14.27 -12.77 -5.04
N LYS A 23 13.33 -13.60 -4.59
CA LYS A 23 13.58 -14.74 -3.68
C LYS A 23 13.00 -16.02 -4.28
N GLU A 24 13.69 -17.13 -4.08
CA GLU A 24 13.22 -18.45 -4.48
C GLU A 24 13.19 -19.35 -3.25
N GLU A 25 12.11 -20.11 -3.10
CA GLU A 25 12.03 -21.12 -2.04
C GLU A 25 12.66 -22.42 -2.54
N SER A 26 13.56 -23.01 -1.73
CA SER A 26 14.16 -24.31 -2.01
C SER A 26 13.08 -25.39 -2.11
N GLY A 27 13.03 -26.08 -3.25
CA GLY A 27 12.13 -27.21 -3.46
C GLY A 27 10.72 -26.86 -3.91
N LYS A 28 10.46 -25.57 -4.23
CA LYS A 28 9.23 -25.11 -4.87
C LYS A 28 9.56 -24.34 -6.14
N ASP A 29 8.72 -24.50 -7.15
CA ASP A 29 8.87 -23.78 -8.42
C ASP A 29 8.36 -22.33 -8.36
N ASP A 30 8.10 -21.81 -7.16
CA ASP A 30 7.54 -20.48 -6.94
C ASP A 30 8.66 -19.44 -6.89
N ALA A 31 8.49 -18.36 -7.62
CA ALA A 31 9.35 -17.18 -7.54
C ALA A 31 8.61 -16.05 -6.80
N HIS A 32 9.31 -15.39 -5.88
CA HIS A 32 8.79 -14.30 -5.07
C HIS A 32 9.56 -13.01 -5.38
N PHE A 33 8.82 -11.95 -5.65
CA PHE A 33 9.38 -10.60 -5.86
C PHE A 33 8.84 -9.68 -4.78
N VAL A 34 9.74 -9.12 -4.00
CA VAL A 34 9.40 -8.05 -3.04
C VAL A 34 9.70 -6.73 -3.73
N ILE A 35 8.65 -5.99 -4.07
CA ILE A 35 8.71 -4.77 -4.88
C ILE A 35 8.38 -3.58 -3.99
N GLU A 36 9.24 -2.55 -4.01
CA GLU A 36 8.99 -1.30 -3.31
C GLU A 36 8.43 -0.27 -4.31
N LEU A 37 7.12 0.02 -4.19
CA LEU A 37 6.47 1.03 -5.02
C LEU A 37 6.60 2.40 -4.35
N PRO A 38 7.23 3.40 -4.99
CA PRO A 38 7.36 4.73 -4.41
C PRO A 38 6.05 5.52 -4.52
N GLY A 39 5.69 6.24 -3.46
CA GLY A 39 4.50 7.08 -3.41
C GLY A 39 4.80 8.44 -2.79
N GLU A 40 3.79 9.32 -2.77
CA GLU A 40 3.88 10.66 -2.22
C GLU A 40 3.34 10.75 -0.78
N LYS A 41 2.14 10.23 -0.54
CA LYS A 41 1.48 10.22 0.78
C LYS A 41 1.98 9.05 1.63
N LYS A 42 2.14 7.90 1.00
CA LYS A 42 2.79 6.73 1.55
C LYS A 42 4.09 6.52 0.78
N LEU A 43 5.21 6.79 1.41
CA LEU A 43 6.52 6.88 0.74
C LEU A 43 6.90 5.60 0.01
N LYS A 44 6.59 4.43 0.58
CA LYS A 44 6.82 3.13 -0.04
C LYS A 44 5.64 2.20 0.24
N THR A 45 5.24 1.44 -0.77
CA THR A 45 4.30 0.33 -0.62
C THR A 45 5.01 -0.96 -0.97
N THR A 46 5.28 -1.77 0.06
CA THR A 46 5.92 -3.08 -0.11
C THR A 46 4.91 -4.06 -0.67
N THR A 47 5.18 -4.55 -1.86
CA THR A 47 4.29 -5.43 -2.63
C THR A 47 4.98 -6.75 -2.89
N LEU A 48 4.37 -7.85 -2.47
CA LEU A 48 4.82 -9.20 -2.74
C LEU A 48 4.10 -9.74 -3.97
N LEU A 49 4.85 -10.06 -5.01
CA LEU A 49 4.36 -10.79 -6.19
C LEU A 49 4.90 -12.20 -6.14
N THR A 50 4.00 -13.18 -6.07
CA THR A 50 4.33 -14.59 -6.11
C THR A 50 3.89 -15.17 -7.44
N LEU A 51 4.82 -15.78 -8.17
CA LEU A 51 4.55 -16.49 -9.41
C LEU A 51 4.74 -17.99 -9.16
N GLY A 52 3.65 -18.75 -9.30
CA GLY A 52 3.62 -20.18 -9.06
C GLY A 52 2.96 -20.96 -10.18
N THR A 53 2.84 -22.27 -9.99
CA THR A 53 2.25 -23.20 -10.98
C THR A 53 0.77 -22.90 -11.27
N HIS A 54 0.07 -22.29 -10.34
CA HIS A 54 -1.37 -21.99 -10.45
C HIS A 54 -1.68 -20.52 -10.76
N GLY A 55 -0.68 -19.78 -11.22
CA GLY A 55 -0.82 -18.37 -11.56
C GLY A 55 -0.02 -17.44 -10.65
N ALA A 56 -0.40 -16.16 -10.63
CA ALA A 56 0.27 -15.13 -9.86
C ALA A 56 -0.60 -14.64 -8.70
N ARG A 57 0.05 -14.22 -7.62
CA ARG A 57 -0.61 -13.61 -6.47
C ARG A 57 0.10 -12.34 -6.08
N VAL A 58 -0.68 -11.31 -5.78
CA VAL A 58 -0.18 -10.01 -5.31
C VAL A 58 -0.69 -9.76 -3.90
N GLU A 59 0.20 -9.33 -3.01
CA GLU A 59 -0.12 -8.90 -1.65
C GLU A 59 0.67 -7.64 -1.35
N ALA A 60 -0.02 -6.50 -1.23
CA ALA A 60 0.60 -5.23 -0.88
C ALA A 60 0.15 -4.80 0.51
N PHE A 61 1.10 -4.57 1.40
CA PHE A 61 0.81 -4.04 2.72
C PHE A 61 0.42 -2.56 2.62
N VAL A 62 -0.74 -2.20 3.16
CA VAL A 62 -1.23 -0.82 3.14
C VAL A 62 -1.08 -0.17 4.51
N CYS A 63 -1.62 -0.80 5.54
CA CYS A 63 -1.70 -0.20 6.85
C CYS A 63 -1.89 -1.28 7.92
N ARG A 64 -1.30 -1.09 9.10
CA ARG A 64 -1.57 -1.96 10.23
C ARG A 64 -3.05 -1.88 10.65
N HIS A 65 -3.51 -2.81 11.47
CA HIS A 65 -4.87 -2.77 12.01
C HIS A 65 -5.17 -1.40 12.63
N VAL A 66 -6.36 -0.89 12.36
CA VAL A 66 -6.76 0.44 12.83
C VAL A 66 -7.06 0.43 14.33
N ASP A 67 -6.88 1.56 14.99
CA ASP A 67 -7.09 1.70 16.43
C ASP A 67 -8.57 1.90 16.79
N GLU A 68 -9.35 2.48 15.88
CA GLU A 68 -10.69 2.99 16.16
C GLU A 68 -11.51 3.10 14.86
N ASN A 69 -12.82 3.36 15.01
CA ASN A 69 -13.74 3.59 13.90
C ASN A 69 -13.72 2.44 12.87
N PHE A 70 -13.77 1.21 13.36
CA PHE A 70 -13.68 0.01 12.50
C PHE A 70 -14.77 0.00 11.43
N GLU A 71 -16.01 0.34 11.80
CA GLU A 71 -17.10 0.39 10.83
C GLU A 71 -16.83 1.41 9.73
N GLY A 72 -16.41 2.62 10.05
CA GLY A 72 -16.10 3.66 9.07
C GLY A 72 -14.96 3.26 8.14
N VAL A 73 -13.90 2.66 8.67
CA VAL A 73 -12.75 2.17 7.90
C VAL A 73 -13.18 1.05 6.96
N TYR A 74 -13.86 0.02 7.47
CA TYR A 74 -14.24 -1.13 6.66
C TYR A 74 -15.29 -0.77 5.60
N ARG A 75 -16.21 0.12 5.91
CA ARG A 75 -17.17 0.67 4.94
C ARG A 75 -16.43 1.38 3.80
N TYR A 76 -15.47 2.23 4.13
CA TYR A 76 -14.66 2.93 3.14
C TYR A 76 -13.92 1.94 2.22
N LEU A 77 -13.24 0.94 2.80
CA LEU A 77 -12.50 -0.05 2.03
C LEU A 77 -13.41 -0.87 1.11
N LEU A 78 -14.57 -1.31 1.61
CA LEU A 78 -15.52 -2.08 0.81
C LEU A 78 -16.10 -1.24 -0.34
N GLN A 79 -16.36 0.03 -0.12
CA GLN A 79 -16.81 0.93 -1.18
C GLN A 79 -15.72 1.18 -2.22
N ARG A 80 -14.47 1.31 -1.80
CA ARG A 80 -13.34 1.44 -2.72
C ARG A 80 -13.17 0.19 -3.57
N ASN A 81 -13.37 -0.99 -3.02
CA ASN A 81 -13.26 -2.26 -3.75
C ASN A 81 -14.15 -2.33 -4.99
N ARG A 82 -15.24 -1.59 -5.03
CA ARG A 82 -16.12 -1.56 -6.21
C ARG A 82 -15.45 -0.93 -7.44
N ARG A 83 -14.40 -0.14 -7.25
CA ARG A 83 -13.73 0.61 -8.32
C ARG A 83 -12.31 0.13 -8.60
N LEU A 84 -11.79 -0.78 -7.78
CA LEU A 84 -10.43 -1.28 -7.95
C LEU A 84 -10.37 -2.35 -9.01
N TYR A 85 -9.32 -2.34 -9.80
CA TYR A 85 -9.04 -3.34 -10.81
C TYR A 85 -8.02 -4.36 -10.29
N GLY A 86 -8.33 -5.63 -10.40
CA GLY A 86 -7.40 -6.74 -10.18
C GLY A 86 -7.03 -7.02 -8.73
N VAL A 87 -7.08 -6.02 -7.85
CA VAL A 87 -6.81 -6.17 -6.42
C VAL A 87 -8.00 -5.64 -5.62
N ALA A 88 -8.10 -6.07 -4.37
CA ALA A 88 -9.11 -5.62 -3.43
C ALA A 88 -8.49 -5.44 -2.06
N TYR A 89 -9.04 -4.52 -1.27
CA TYR A 89 -8.69 -4.40 0.14
C TYR A 89 -9.14 -5.62 0.92
N THR A 90 -8.23 -6.19 1.68
CA THR A 90 -8.46 -7.36 2.53
C THR A 90 -7.82 -7.15 3.90
N LEU A 91 -8.21 -7.99 4.85
CA LEU A 91 -7.61 -8.04 6.17
C LEU A 91 -6.93 -9.39 6.36
N ASP A 92 -5.76 -9.39 6.99
CA ASP A 92 -5.18 -10.63 7.49
C ASP A 92 -5.77 -11.00 8.86
N LYS A 93 -5.25 -12.05 9.49
CA LYS A 93 -5.74 -12.50 10.80
C LYS A 93 -5.52 -11.49 11.92
N ALA A 94 -4.48 -10.65 11.79
CA ALA A 94 -4.19 -9.59 12.76
C ALA A 94 -5.04 -8.34 12.53
N GLY A 95 -5.80 -8.28 11.42
CA GLY A 95 -6.57 -7.11 11.04
C GLY A 95 -5.78 -6.07 10.27
N ASP A 96 -4.55 -6.39 9.86
CA ASP A 96 -3.76 -5.51 9.01
C ASP A 96 -4.36 -5.44 7.61
N ILE A 97 -4.29 -4.27 7.01
CA ILE A 97 -4.95 -3.96 5.72
C ILE A 97 -3.97 -4.20 4.59
N TYR A 98 -4.40 -4.99 3.63
CA TYR A 98 -3.66 -5.34 2.41
C TYR A 98 -4.49 -5.05 1.16
N LEU A 99 -3.80 -4.88 0.05
CA LEU A 99 -4.37 -5.04 -1.29
C LEU A 99 -3.93 -6.41 -1.81
N THR A 100 -4.87 -7.28 -2.12
CA THR A 100 -4.59 -8.64 -2.59
C THR A 100 -5.30 -8.95 -3.89
N GLY A 101 -4.69 -9.79 -4.72
CA GLY A 101 -5.29 -10.26 -5.96
C GLY A 101 -4.65 -11.57 -6.41
N ARG A 102 -5.41 -12.34 -7.20
CA ARG A 102 -4.95 -13.59 -7.81
C ARG A 102 -5.25 -13.57 -9.29
N PHE A 103 -4.31 -14.06 -10.09
CA PHE A 103 -4.37 -14.03 -11.54
C PHE A 103 -3.98 -15.39 -12.08
N ALA A 104 -4.82 -15.96 -12.94
CA ALA A 104 -4.53 -17.24 -13.60
C ALA A 104 -3.30 -17.10 -14.52
N GLU A 105 -3.19 -15.96 -15.19
CA GLU A 105 -2.08 -15.62 -16.08
C GLU A 105 -1.65 -14.19 -15.82
N LEU A 106 -0.34 -13.94 -15.93
CA LEU A 106 0.23 -12.60 -15.75
C LEU A 106 0.97 -12.21 -17.05
N THR A 107 0.43 -11.23 -17.76
CA THR A 107 1.08 -10.61 -18.92
C THR A 107 1.77 -9.31 -18.48
N GLU A 108 2.64 -8.75 -19.32
CA GLU A 108 3.30 -7.48 -19.03
C GLU A 108 2.29 -6.34 -18.86
N ASP A 109 1.24 -6.29 -19.70
CA ASP A 109 0.17 -5.29 -19.57
C ASP A 109 -0.59 -5.44 -18.26
N GLU A 110 -0.87 -6.68 -17.84
CA GLU A 110 -1.50 -6.95 -16.53
C GLU A 110 -0.60 -6.54 -15.38
N LEU A 111 0.70 -6.83 -15.45
CA LEU A 111 1.65 -6.41 -14.44
C LEU A 111 1.62 -4.89 -14.25
N ASP A 112 1.64 -4.12 -15.35
CA ASP A 112 1.54 -2.67 -15.30
C ASP A 112 0.24 -2.19 -14.65
N ARG A 113 -0.88 -2.77 -15.03
CA ARG A 113 -2.19 -2.40 -14.49
C ARG A 113 -2.29 -2.70 -12.99
N ILE A 114 -1.78 -3.86 -12.57
CA ILE A 114 -1.81 -4.28 -11.17
C ILE A 114 -0.93 -3.38 -10.33
N LEU A 115 0.33 -3.15 -10.72
CA LEU A 115 1.24 -2.28 -9.98
C LEU A 115 0.75 -0.83 -9.94
N GLY A 116 0.21 -0.34 -11.04
CA GLY A 116 -0.40 0.99 -11.10
C GLY A 116 -1.62 1.11 -10.19
N GLN A 117 -2.48 0.09 -10.16
CA GLN A 117 -3.65 0.09 -9.29
C GLN A 117 -3.25 0.00 -7.80
N VAL A 118 -2.28 -0.84 -7.46
CA VAL A 118 -1.78 -0.94 -6.09
C VAL A 118 -1.24 0.41 -5.62
N LEU A 119 -0.41 1.06 -6.44
CA LEU A 119 0.15 2.36 -6.08
C LEU A 119 -0.93 3.44 -5.96
N GLU A 120 -1.84 3.53 -6.93
CA GLU A 120 -2.93 4.52 -6.90
C GLU A 120 -3.78 4.36 -5.64
N ALA A 121 -4.19 3.14 -5.31
CA ALA A 121 -5.03 2.88 -4.15
C ALA A 121 -4.26 3.07 -2.83
N ALA A 122 -3.11 2.41 -2.67
CA ALA A 122 -2.35 2.47 -1.41
C ALA A 122 -1.88 3.89 -1.09
N ASP A 123 -1.35 4.60 -2.06
CA ASP A 123 -0.90 5.99 -1.88
C ASP A 123 -2.09 6.95 -1.78
N GLY A 124 -3.05 6.84 -2.69
CA GLY A 124 -4.20 7.73 -2.75
C GLY A 124 -5.13 7.65 -1.54
N ASP A 125 -5.34 6.45 -1.00
CA ASP A 125 -6.25 6.22 0.13
C ASP A 125 -5.56 6.32 1.50
N PHE A 126 -4.23 6.39 1.55
CA PHE A 126 -3.46 6.28 2.79
C PHE A 126 -3.85 7.31 3.84
N ASN A 127 -3.88 8.59 3.49
CA ASN A 127 -4.22 9.65 4.43
C ASN A 127 -5.68 9.53 4.91
N THR A 128 -6.60 9.12 4.06
CA THR A 128 -8.00 8.87 4.44
C THR A 128 -8.11 7.73 5.45
N LEU A 129 -7.37 6.65 5.26
CA LEU A 129 -7.33 5.53 6.21
C LEU A 129 -6.76 5.96 7.56
N LEU A 130 -5.67 6.74 7.57
CA LEU A 130 -5.09 7.27 8.80
C LEU A 130 -6.08 8.18 9.53
N GLU A 131 -6.74 9.08 8.81
CA GLU A 131 -7.74 9.98 9.37
C GLU A 131 -8.92 9.22 10.00
N LEU A 132 -9.44 8.20 9.31
CA LEU A 132 -10.56 7.40 9.80
C LEU A 132 -10.18 6.50 10.98
N GLY A 133 -9.05 5.84 10.90
CA GLY A 133 -8.68 4.76 11.82
C GLY A 133 -7.71 5.12 12.94
N PHE A 134 -7.09 6.32 12.89
CA PHE A 134 -6.02 6.72 13.80
C PHE A 134 -6.13 8.18 14.26
N SER A 135 -7.32 8.76 14.27
CA SER A 135 -7.50 10.17 14.63
C SER A 135 -6.98 10.51 16.03
N THR A 136 -7.18 9.62 17.00
CA THR A 136 -6.66 9.76 18.36
C THR A 136 -5.12 9.73 18.38
N ALA A 137 -4.52 8.82 17.64
CA ALA A 137 -3.07 8.74 17.52
C ALA A 137 -2.46 9.98 16.83
N ILE A 138 -3.15 10.50 15.81
CA ILE A 138 -2.74 11.75 15.12
C ILE A 138 -2.77 12.91 16.10
N ARG A 139 -3.81 13.05 16.91
CA ARG A 139 -3.92 14.09 17.94
C ARG A 139 -2.80 13.95 18.97
N ARG A 140 -2.53 12.74 19.43
CA ARG A 140 -1.48 12.46 20.41
C ARG A 140 -0.09 12.81 19.85
N GLU A 141 0.17 12.46 18.60
CA GLU A 141 1.42 12.81 17.91
C GLU A 141 1.57 14.33 17.79
N PHE A 142 0.50 15.04 17.44
CA PHE A 142 0.49 16.50 17.37
C PHE A 142 0.84 17.13 18.72
N ASP A 143 0.16 16.73 19.78
CA ASP A 143 0.38 17.27 21.12
C ASP A 143 1.82 17.01 21.58
N TRP A 144 2.37 15.84 21.30
CA TRP A 144 3.75 15.48 21.63
C TRP A 144 4.75 16.35 20.86
N ARG A 145 4.55 16.52 19.55
CA ARG A 145 5.45 17.34 18.72
C ARG A 145 5.43 18.81 19.14
N VAL A 146 4.24 19.35 19.41
CA VAL A 146 4.12 20.74 19.91
C VAL A 146 4.87 20.91 21.22
N SER A 147 4.71 19.99 22.16
CA SER A 147 5.37 20.05 23.47
C SER A 147 6.89 19.94 23.39
N ARG A 148 7.42 19.29 22.34
CA ARG A 148 8.84 19.05 22.11
C ARG A 148 9.49 20.00 21.12
N GLY A 149 8.72 20.85 20.47
CA GLY A 149 9.20 21.71 19.38
C GLY A 149 9.62 20.97 18.12
N GLU A 150 9.06 19.77 17.90
CA GLU A 150 9.34 18.97 16.71
C GLU A 150 8.58 19.50 15.47
N PRO A 151 9.14 19.29 14.25
CA PRO A 151 8.47 19.71 13.01
C PRO A 151 7.08 19.11 12.84
N LEU A 152 6.15 19.89 12.27
CA LEU A 152 4.74 19.51 12.08
C LEU A 152 4.36 19.23 10.62
N TRP A 153 5.30 19.27 9.69
CA TRP A 153 5.03 19.10 8.26
C TRP A 153 4.36 17.77 7.91
N ASN A 154 4.75 16.71 8.60
CA ASN A 154 4.15 15.38 8.40
C ASN A 154 2.69 15.30 8.83
N LEU A 155 2.20 16.23 9.67
CA LEU A 155 0.82 16.31 10.13
C LEU A 155 -0.02 17.32 9.33
N LYS A 156 0.57 18.07 8.41
CA LYS A 156 -0.12 19.05 7.56
C LYS A 156 -1.35 18.46 6.85
N PRO A 157 -1.34 17.26 6.31
CA PRO A 157 -2.52 16.65 5.68
C PRO A 157 -3.70 16.45 6.63
N PHE A 158 -3.47 16.50 7.95
CA PHE A 158 -4.48 16.28 8.99
C PHE A 158 -4.84 17.56 9.76
N GLU A 159 -4.42 18.73 9.28
CA GLU A 159 -4.65 20.02 9.98
C GLU A 159 -6.12 20.30 10.29
N HIS A 160 -7.03 19.81 9.44
CA HIS A 160 -8.47 19.97 9.66
C HIS A 160 -9.00 19.16 10.87
N LEU A 161 -8.24 18.18 11.37
CA LEU A 161 -8.53 17.45 12.60
C LEU A 161 -7.89 18.08 13.84
N LEU A 162 -7.05 19.08 13.65
CA LEU A 162 -6.18 19.69 14.65
C LEU A 162 -6.44 21.19 14.72
N PRO A 163 -7.48 21.64 15.49
CA PRO A 163 -7.90 23.05 15.49
C PRO A 163 -6.80 24.05 15.85
N ASP A 164 -5.82 23.60 16.64
CA ASP A 164 -4.70 24.42 17.10
C ASP A 164 -3.47 24.33 16.16
N PHE A 165 -3.65 23.79 14.95
CA PHE A 165 -2.55 23.62 14.00
C PHE A 165 -2.05 25.01 13.56
N PRO A 166 -0.74 25.31 13.77
CA PRO A 166 -0.17 26.60 13.45
C PRO A 166 0.05 26.77 11.94
N GLU A 167 0.23 28.04 11.51
CA GLU A 167 0.78 28.30 10.18
C GLU A 167 2.24 27.82 10.13
N LEU A 168 2.58 27.10 9.06
CA LEU A 168 3.93 26.60 8.86
C LEU A 168 4.69 27.53 7.92
N PRO A 169 6.02 27.72 8.14
CA PRO A 169 6.83 28.51 7.23
C PRO A 169 6.89 27.86 5.85
N GLU A 170 7.08 28.66 4.82
CA GLU A 170 7.30 28.16 3.46
C GLU A 170 8.57 27.27 3.43
N ARG A 171 8.52 26.17 2.65
CA ARG A 171 9.67 25.27 2.44
C ARG A 171 10.57 25.78 1.33
#